data_7bc291d05e959d185c8f9d04cde5aa65
#
_entry.id   7bc291d05e959d185c8f9d04cde5aa65
#
_cell.length_a   1.000
_cell.length_b   1.000
_cell.length_c   1.000
_cell.angle_alpha   90.00
_cell.angle_beta   90.00
_cell.angle_gamma   90.00
#
_symmetry.space_group_name_H-M   'P 1'
#
loop_
_entity.id
_entity.type
_entity.pdbx_description
1 polymer ?
#
loop_
_entity_poly.entity_id
_entity_poly.type
_entity_poly.pdbx_seq_one_letter_code
_entity_poly.pdbx_strand_id
1 'polypeptide(L)'
;NADPVFTSQTDDTNTCTTVVPLHERTFATSNYKRFYTGGDVIGLQHNLLSAVENVLMLYATRINATTEDRATKMFIDLDVMDFMMKLQDDAFKHDEAMKNDIDAMAEYLWTSSKKHSIVKDMELCSVINAVIRDDVAEEIEAATIIFRSINSRRIRRRNVHASINVQSYPPKGETWRGGGFRREHRAFFERMIGKKYRVPGFLATSVRREIAAAFAFKADMANPSHPCAIWRITFDPRGKEHPQYRVRHMTLVSKTLIMGEHEYLFAPYSVFTLVSVKWSEHDVINPHEFTIRAARDNKEEDECLPLTPWY
;
A
#
# COMPACT_ATOMS: atom_id res chain seq x y z
N ASN A 1 -51.57 42.00 -6.80
CA ASN A 1 -50.73 42.07 -5.60
C ASN A 1 -50.70 40.68 -4.95
N ALA A 2 -49.71 39.90 -5.27
CA ALA A 2 -49.40 38.65 -4.59
C ALA A 2 -47.88 38.67 -4.29
N ASP A 3 -47.56 38.62 -2.97
CA ASP A 3 -46.20 38.58 -2.46
C ASP A 3 -45.53 37.24 -2.80
N PRO A 4 -44.23 37.22 -3.12
CA PRO A 4 -43.51 35.97 -3.36
C PRO A 4 -43.14 35.32 -2.03
N VAL A 5 -43.58 34.07 -1.84
CA VAL A 5 -43.19 33.18 -0.73
C VAL A 5 -41.71 32.76 -0.97
N PHE A 6 -40.83 33.21 -0.08
CA PHE A 6 -39.45 32.71 0.03
C PHE A 6 -39.51 31.33 0.68
N THR A 7 -39.30 30.31 -0.14
CA THR A 7 -38.92 28.96 0.36
C THR A 7 -37.44 28.93 0.62
N SER A 8 -37.03 28.86 1.88
CA SER A 8 -35.66 28.52 2.29
C SER A 8 -35.37 27.09 1.87
N GLN A 9 -34.54 26.92 0.86
CA GLN A 9 -33.84 25.64 0.63
C GLN A 9 -32.78 25.49 1.73
N THR A 10 -33.01 24.58 2.64
CA THR A 10 -31.95 24.03 3.50
C THR A 10 -31.08 23.14 2.65
N ASP A 11 -29.87 23.60 2.34
CA ASP A 11 -28.79 22.77 1.79
C ASP A 11 -28.37 21.76 2.86
N ASP A 12 -29.02 20.61 2.86
CA ASP A 12 -28.51 19.39 3.50
C ASP A 12 -27.38 18.83 2.65
N THR A 13 -26.17 19.42 2.79
CA THR A 13 -24.93 18.79 2.32
C THR A 13 -24.55 17.67 3.28
N ASN A 14 -25.32 16.60 3.23
CA ASN A 14 -24.91 15.31 3.77
C ASN A 14 -23.86 14.72 2.80
N THR A 15 -22.60 15.13 2.95
CA THR A 15 -21.47 14.56 2.20
C THR A 15 -21.22 13.13 2.70
N CYS A 16 -22.09 12.22 2.29
CA CYS A 16 -21.75 10.80 2.28
C CYS A 16 -20.54 10.64 1.36
N THR A 17 -19.36 10.44 1.93
CA THR A 17 -18.11 10.18 1.19
C THR A 17 -18.26 8.83 0.48
N THR A 18 -18.84 8.84 -0.71
CA THR A 18 -19.01 7.64 -1.54
C THR A 18 -17.64 7.21 -2.07
N VAL A 19 -17.16 6.07 -1.59
CA VAL A 19 -15.96 5.43 -2.12
C VAL A 19 -16.20 5.05 -3.59
N VAL A 20 -15.48 5.71 -4.51
CA VAL A 20 -15.57 5.41 -5.94
C VAL A 20 -15.07 3.98 -6.19
N PRO A 21 -15.82 3.12 -6.87
CA PRO A 21 -15.39 1.76 -7.14
C PRO A 21 -14.04 1.69 -7.85
N LEU A 22 -13.21 0.71 -7.49
CA LEU A 22 -11.84 0.60 -7.98
C LEU A 22 -11.74 0.55 -9.52
N HIS A 23 -12.72 -0.07 -10.20
CA HIS A 23 -12.75 -0.19 -11.66
C HIS A 23 -13.09 1.12 -12.38
N GLU A 24 -13.58 2.12 -11.67
CA GLU A 24 -13.89 3.46 -12.19
C GLU A 24 -12.76 4.46 -11.95
N ARG A 25 -11.72 4.05 -11.23
CA ARG A 25 -10.57 4.89 -10.88
C ARG A 25 -9.34 4.56 -11.71
N THR A 26 -8.51 5.57 -11.87
CA THR A 26 -7.16 5.45 -12.43
C THR A 26 -6.18 6.20 -11.54
N PHE A 27 -4.88 6.10 -11.79
CA PHE A 27 -3.93 6.95 -11.10
C PHE A 27 -4.18 8.44 -11.37
N ALA A 28 -4.57 8.78 -12.61
CA ALA A 28 -4.86 10.17 -13.01
C ALA A 28 -5.95 10.83 -12.16
N THR A 29 -6.97 10.06 -11.76
CA THR A 29 -8.15 10.56 -11.03
C THR A 29 -8.06 10.33 -9.52
N SER A 30 -7.01 9.66 -9.00
CA SER A 30 -6.90 9.30 -7.60
C SER A 30 -6.59 10.49 -6.69
N ASN A 31 -7.14 10.48 -5.48
CA ASN A 31 -6.75 11.39 -4.41
C ASN A 31 -5.27 11.18 -4.04
N TYR A 32 -4.77 9.95 -4.14
CA TYR A 32 -3.35 9.66 -3.94
C TYR A 32 -2.47 10.54 -4.85
N LYS A 33 -2.75 10.62 -6.15
CA LYS A 33 -2.00 11.50 -7.07
C LYS A 33 -2.10 12.96 -6.63
N ARG A 34 -3.33 13.41 -6.35
CA ARG A 34 -3.61 14.81 -5.96
C ARG A 34 -2.76 15.24 -4.77
N PHE A 35 -2.75 14.47 -3.68
CA PHE A 35 -2.06 14.86 -2.44
C PHE A 35 -0.57 14.49 -2.45
N TYR A 36 -0.20 13.35 -3.05
CA TYR A 36 1.20 12.91 -3.08
C TYR A 36 2.08 13.80 -3.96
N THR A 37 1.57 14.29 -5.09
CA THR A 37 2.33 15.12 -6.04
C THR A 37 2.22 16.61 -5.78
N GLY A 38 1.18 17.09 -5.13
CA GLY A 38 0.80 18.51 -5.02
C GLY A 38 1.28 19.24 -3.77
N GLY A 39 1.94 18.59 -2.81
CA GLY A 39 2.24 19.22 -1.53
C GLY A 39 3.72 19.54 -1.30
N ASP A 40 3.97 20.59 -0.51
CA ASP A 40 5.31 20.99 -0.07
C ASP A 40 5.93 19.94 0.86
N VAL A 41 7.13 19.48 0.54
CA VAL A 41 7.83 18.38 1.24
C VAL A 41 8.53 18.87 2.54
N ILE A 42 8.75 20.17 2.67
CA ILE A 42 9.68 20.73 3.69
C ILE A 42 9.10 20.70 5.11
N GLY A 43 7.77 20.79 5.28
CA GLY A 43 7.11 20.75 6.60
C GLY A 43 6.81 19.35 7.16
N LEU A 44 7.05 18.30 6.39
CA LEU A 44 6.53 16.96 6.65
C LEU A 44 7.36 16.11 7.63
N GLN A 45 8.62 16.49 7.86
CA GLN A 45 9.57 15.67 8.62
C GLN A 45 9.24 15.54 10.12
N HIS A 46 8.51 16.50 10.69
CA HIS A 46 8.28 16.55 12.14
C HIS A 46 6.99 15.87 12.64
N ASN A 47 6.16 15.34 11.73
CA ASN A 47 4.80 14.90 12.07
C ASN A 47 4.45 13.46 11.65
N LEU A 48 5.43 12.55 11.44
CA LEU A 48 5.13 11.18 11.00
C LEU A 48 4.18 10.44 11.96
N LEU A 49 4.46 10.51 13.27
CA LEU A 49 3.65 9.82 14.28
C LEU A 49 2.24 10.42 14.35
N SER A 50 2.12 11.74 14.31
CA SER A 50 0.81 12.41 14.25
C SER A 50 0.05 12.08 12.96
N ALA A 51 0.75 11.88 11.84
CA ALA A 51 0.12 11.43 10.61
C ALA A 51 -0.41 10.00 10.73
N VAL A 52 0.35 9.09 11.36
CA VAL A 52 -0.10 7.72 11.63
C VAL A 52 -1.32 7.72 12.53
N GLU A 53 -1.29 8.51 13.61
CA GLU A 53 -2.42 8.68 14.53
C GLU A 53 -3.66 9.16 13.78
N ASN A 54 -3.55 10.24 13.01
CA ASN A 54 -4.66 10.80 12.23
C ASN A 54 -5.25 9.79 11.23
N VAL A 55 -4.40 9.03 10.53
CA VAL A 55 -4.84 7.99 9.60
C VAL A 55 -5.60 6.89 10.34
N LEU A 56 -5.07 6.42 11.48
CA LEU A 56 -5.73 5.40 12.28
C LEU A 56 -7.08 5.90 12.80
N MET A 57 -7.16 7.15 13.25
CA MET A 57 -8.40 7.79 13.71
C MET A 57 -9.46 7.85 12.61
N LEU A 58 -9.10 8.38 11.44
CA LEU A 58 -10.01 8.51 10.31
C LEU A 58 -10.47 7.12 9.82
N TYR A 59 -9.53 6.20 9.62
CA TYR A 59 -9.82 4.85 9.16
C TYR A 59 -10.69 4.08 10.17
N ALA A 60 -10.33 4.10 11.48
CA ALA A 60 -11.08 3.42 12.52
C ALA A 60 -12.51 4.01 12.65
N THR A 61 -12.66 5.34 12.59
CA THR A 61 -13.96 5.99 12.58
C THR A 61 -14.80 5.51 11.40
N ARG A 62 -14.26 5.48 10.19
CA ARG A 62 -14.97 5.05 8.99
C ARG A 62 -15.43 3.59 9.06
N ILE A 63 -14.56 2.66 9.48
CA ILE A 63 -14.88 1.22 9.49
C ILE A 63 -15.75 0.78 10.67
N ASN A 64 -15.82 1.59 11.75
CA ASN A 64 -16.62 1.33 12.94
C ASN A 64 -17.85 2.24 13.05
N ALA A 65 -18.03 3.19 12.12
CA ALA A 65 -19.17 4.10 12.10
C ALA A 65 -20.46 3.32 11.84
N THR A 66 -21.12 2.89 12.92
CA THR A 66 -22.51 2.41 12.89
C THR A 66 -23.48 3.46 13.42
N THR A 67 -22.99 4.48 14.14
CA THR A 67 -23.76 5.62 14.68
C THR A 67 -22.81 6.77 14.98
N GLU A 68 -23.24 8.01 14.74
CA GLU A 68 -22.53 9.26 15.11
C GLU A 68 -22.52 9.51 16.64
N ASP A 69 -22.36 8.48 17.45
CA ASP A 69 -22.37 8.63 18.90
C ASP A 69 -21.03 9.16 19.40
N ARG A 70 -21.10 10.29 20.15
CA ARG A 70 -19.95 10.94 20.78
C ARG A 70 -19.15 9.99 21.70
N ALA A 71 -19.81 9.04 22.35
CA ALA A 71 -19.15 8.06 23.20
C ALA A 71 -18.29 7.11 22.38
N THR A 72 -18.80 6.60 21.27
CA THR A 72 -18.04 5.73 20.35
C THR A 72 -16.80 6.43 19.83
N LYS A 73 -16.89 7.71 19.43
CA LYS A 73 -15.73 8.50 18.99
C LYS A 73 -14.67 8.63 20.08
N MET A 74 -15.06 8.92 21.32
CA MET A 74 -14.13 9.03 22.44
C MET A 74 -13.41 7.71 22.74
N PHE A 75 -14.07 6.57 22.62
CA PHE A 75 -13.42 5.25 22.76
C PHE A 75 -12.42 4.99 21.65
N ILE A 76 -12.75 5.33 20.40
CA ILE A 76 -11.83 5.22 19.26
C ILE A 76 -10.57 6.05 19.52
N ASP A 77 -10.72 7.30 19.99
CA ASP A 77 -9.59 8.19 20.28
C ASP A 77 -8.64 7.57 21.32
N LEU A 78 -9.17 7.05 22.42
CA LEU A 78 -8.37 6.42 23.49
C LEU A 78 -7.65 5.15 23.01
N ASP A 79 -8.34 4.29 22.25
CA ASP A 79 -7.77 3.04 21.71
C ASP A 79 -6.67 3.32 20.68
N VAL A 80 -6.85 4.33 19.83
CA VAL A 80 -5.81 4.73 18.86
C VAL A 80 -4.59 5.29 19.58
N MET A 81 -4.77 6.12 20.62
CA MET A 81 -3.67 6.63 21.44
C MET A 81 -2.87 5.48 22.10
N ASP A 82 -3.56 4.51 22.70
CA ASP A 82 -2.91 3.34 23.33
C ASP A 82 -2.11 2.53 22.28
N PHE A 83 -2.70 2.32 21.10
CA PHE A 83 -2.01 1.64 20.01
C PHE A 83 -0.76 2.40 19.55
N MET A 84 -0.84 3.72 19.39
CA MET A 84 0.28 4.57 19.00
C MET A 84 1.40 4.57 20.04
N MET A 85 1.08 4.66 21.32
CA MET A 85 2.08 4.58 22.40
C MET A 85 2.84 3.25 22.35
N LYS A 86 2.13 2.13 22.16
CA LYS A 86 2.75 0.81 22.03
C LYS A 86 3.66 0.69 20.82
N LEU A 87 3.24 1.21 19.66
CA LEU A 87 4.04 1.23 18.44
C LEU A 87 5.33 2.04 18.64
N GLN A 88 5.22 3.22 19.26
CA GLN A 88 6.33 4.12 19.51
C GLN A 88 7.32 3.54 20.53
N ASP A 89 6.84 2.99 21.64
CA ASP A 89 7.67 2.37 22.66
C ASP A 89 8.45 1.18 22.11
N ASP A 90 7.81 0.33 21.32
CA ASP A 90 8.46 -0.82 20.71
C ASP A 90 9.51 -0.39 19.67
N ALA A 91 9.23 0.65 18.88
CA ALA A 91 10.20 1.21 17.95
C ALA A 91 11.46 1.72 18.67
N PHE A 92 11.29 2.48 19.76
CA PHE A 92 12.40 3.04 20.52
C PHE A 92 13.19 1.98 21.32
N LYS A 93 12.53 0.93 21.78
CA LYS A 93 13.20 -0.24 22.38
C LYS A 93 14.02 -1.00 21.35
N HIS A 94 13.55 -1.06 20.10
CA HIS A 94 14.24 -1.74 19.01
C HIS A 94 15.49 -0.97 18.55
N ASP A 95 15.38 0.35 18.37
CA ASP A 95 16.50 1.22 17.98
C ASP A 95 16.21 2.66 18.43
N GLU A 96 16.95 3.15 19.43
CA GLU A 96 16.77 4.51 19.96
C GLU A 96 17.04 5.60 18.92
N ALA A 97 17.86 5.31 17.91
CA ALA A 97 18.14 6.23 16.81
C ALA A 97 16.88 6.60 16.00
N MET A 98 15.81 5.78 16.08
CA MET A 98 14.53 6.07 15.42
C MET A 98 13.85 7.34 15.93
N LYS A 99 14.20 7.82 17.13
CA LYS A 99 13.72 9.12 17.64
C LYS A 99 14.08 10.29 16.71
N ASN A 100 15.21 10.17 15.99
CA ASN A 100 15.74 11.21 15.12
C ASN A 100 15.83 10.82 13.64
N ASP A 101 15.48 9.58 13.28
CA ASP A 101 15.49 9.07 11.91
C ASP A 101 14.07 8.70 11.47
N ILE A 102 13.38 9.65 10.87
CA ILE A 102 12.00 9.50 10.38
C ILE A 102 11.88 8.39 9.34
N ASP A 103 12.89 8.23 8.47
CA ASP A 103 12.86 7.20 7.44
C ASP A 103 13.00 5.81 8.06
N ALA A 104 13.82 5.66 9.10
CA ALA A 104 13.93 4.43 9.87
C ALA A 104 12.64 4.13 10.64
N MET A 105 12.04 5.16 11.24
CA MET A 105 10.74 5.03 11.91
C MET A 105 9.64 4.59 10.93
N ALA A 106 9.54 5.21 9.75
CA ALA A 106 8.53 4.84 8.75
C ALA A 106 8.71 3.41 8.26
N GLU A 107 9.96 2.94 8.07
CA GLU A 107 10.25 1.56 7.68
C GLU A 107 9.92 0.57 8.80
N TYR A 108 10.20 0.92 10.06
CA TYR A 108 9.81 0.13 11.22
C TYR A 108 8.29 0.00 11.32
N LEU A 109 7.57 1.11 11.24
CA LEU A 109 6.10 1.14 11.29
C LEU A 109 5.50 0.30 10.16
N TRP A 110 6.08 0.37 8.96
CA TRP A 110 5.65 -0.46 7.83
C TRP A 110 5.82 -1.96 8.10
N THR A 111 6.92 -2.37 8.71
CA THR A 111 7.23 -3.78 8.97
C THR A 111 6.67 -4.30 10.30
N SER A 112 6.02 -3.43 11.09
CA SER A 112 5.43 -3.80 12.38
C SER A 112 4.26 -4.78 12.20
N SER A 113 4.33 -5.91 12.89
CA SER A 113 3.24 -6.91 12.94
C SER A 113 2.22 -6.62 14.05
N LYS A 114 2.30 -5.45 14.69
CA LYS A 114 1.34 -5.06 15.74
C LYS A 114 -0.04 -4.87 15.16
N LYS A 115 -1.03 -5.38 15.89
CA LYS A 115 -2.44 -5.37 15.53
C LYS A 115 -3.25 -4.74 16.63
N HIS A 116 -4.40 -4.16 16.28
CA HIS A 116 -5.35 -3.64 17.24
C HIS A 116 -6.79 -3.88 16.77
N SER A 117 -7.68 -4.18 17.73
CA SER A 117 -9.10 -4.45 17.46
C SER A 117 -9.82 -3.29 16.81
N ILE A 118 -9.42 -2.04 17.14
CA ILE A 118 -10.00 -0.81 16.58
C ILE A 118 -9.89 -0.74 15.04
N VAL A 119 -8.89 -1.38 14.47
CA VAL A 119 -8.68 -1.52 13.02
C VAL A 119 -8.91 -2.97 12.56
N LYS A 120 -9.81 -3.70 13.24
CA LYS A 120 -10.18 -5.10 12.92
C LYS A 120 -8.97 -6.03 12.88
N ASP A 121 -8.08 -5.90 13.86
CA ASP A 121 -6.84 -6.70 14.00
C ASP A 121 -5.93 -6.64 12.76
N MET A 122 -5.98 -5.54 12.02
CA MET A 122 -5.07 -5.30 10.90
C MET A 122 -3.73 -4.77 11.40
N GLU A 123 -2.66 -5.14 10.70
CA GLU A 123 -1.35 -4.53 10.83
C GLU A 123 -1.35 -3.13 10.18
N LEU A 124 -0.50 -2.22 10.65
CA LEU A 124 -0.46 -0.84 10.12
C LEU A 124 -0.23 -0.79 8.60
N CYS A 125 0.65 -1.64 8.06
CA CYS A 125 0.87 -1.73 6.61
C CYS A 125 -0.41 -2.11 5.84
N SER A 126 -1.28 -2.93 6.44
CA SER A 126 -2.57 -3.31 5.86
C SER A 126 -3.56 -2.15 5.91
N VAL A 127 -3.59 -1.37 7.02
CA VAL A 127 -4.41 -0.15 7.11
C VAL A 127 -3.96 0.87 6.04
N ILE A 128 -2.65 1.13 5.93
CA ILE A 128 -2.09 2.05 4.92
C ILE A 128 -2.48 1.61 3.50
N ASN A 129 -2.39 0.32 3.19
CA ASN A 129 -2.80 -0.20 1.89
C ASN A 129 -4.31 -0.10 1.67
N ALA A 130 -5.13 -0.29 2.71
CA ALA A 130 -6.58 -0.09 2.62
C ALA A 130 -6.92 1.37 2.32
N VAL A 131 -6.28 2.32 3.01
CA VAL A 131 -6.43 3.77 2.78
C VAL A 131 -6.12 4.13 1.32
N ILE A 132 -5.00 3.63 0.76
CA ILE A 132 -4.65 3.89 -0.65
C ILE A 132 -5.66 3.26 -1.60
N ARG A 133 -6.13 2.06 -1.31
CA ARG A 133 -7.08 1.33 -2.14
C ARG A 133 -8.46 1.98 -2.12
N ASP A 134 -8.91 2.41 -0.95
CA ASP A 134 -10.22 3.01 -0.76
C ASP A 134 -10.25 4.45 -1.29
N ASP A 135 -9.09 5.13 -1.30
CA ASP A 135 -8.84 6.45 -1.89
C ASP A 135 -9.75 7.55 -1.33
N VAL A 136 -10.10 7.46 -0.05
CA VAL A 136 -10.87 8.50 0.66
C VAL A 136 -10.00 9.73 0.85
N ALA A 137 -10.47 10.89 0.44
CA ALA A 137 -9.64 12.11 0.32
C ALA A 137 -8.96 12.49 1.64
N GLU A 138 -9.70 12.52 2.75
CA GLU A 138 -9.21 12.91 4.06
C GLU A 138 -8.17 11.90 4.60
N GLU A 139 -8.40 10.60 4.40
CA GLU A 139 -7.47 9.55 4.81
C GLU A 139 -6.18 9.61 3.98
N ILE A 140 -6.27 9.82 2.67
CA ILE A 140 -5.12 9.95 1.77
C ILE A 140 -4.31 11.20 2.11
N GLU A 141 -4.97 12.33 2.38
CA GLU A 141 -4.29 13.56 2.78
C GLU A 141 -3.48 13.34 4.06
N ALA A 142 -4.09 12.78 5.11
CA ALA A 142 -3.42 12.44 6.36
C ALA A 142 -2.26 11.45 6.16
N ALA A 143 -2.44 10.44 5.29
CA ALA A 143 -1.44 9.41 5.03
C ALA A 143 -0.28 9.87 4.11
N THR A 144 -0.38 11.03 3.47
CA THR A 144 0.62 11.50 2.49
C THR A 144 2.02 11.57 3.07
N ILE A 145 2.17 11.99 4.33
CA ILE A 145 3.45 12.04 5.05
C ILE A 145 4.06 10.64 5.15
N ILE A 146 3.24 9.66 5.51
CA ILE A 146 3.66 8.25 5.65
C ILE A 146 4.16 7.73 4.30
N PHE A 147 3.39 7.94 3.23
CA PHE A 147 3.77 7.53 1.87
C PHE A 147 5.11 8.14 1.44
N ARG A 148 5.31 9.42 1.71
CA ARG A 148 6.54 10.13 1.38
C ARG A 148 7.72 9.64 2.20
N SER A 149 7.55 9.39 3.49
CA SER A 149 8.60 8.89 4.36
C SER A 149 9.05 7.48 3.95
N ILE A 150 8.12 6.55 3.68
CA ILE A 150 8.44 5.22 3.15
C ILE A 150 9.14 5.32 1.78
N ASN A 151 8.72 6.25 0.93
CA ASN A 151 9.30 6.44 -0.40
C ASN A 151 10.60 7.28 -0.41
N SER A 152 10.89 8.06 0.63
CA SER A 152 12.03 9.00 0.67
C SER A 152 13.37 8.29 0.53
N ARG A 153 13.53 7.12 1.10
CA ARG A 153 14.76 6.32 0.99
C ARG A 153 15.14 5.97 -0.45
N ARG A 154 14.19 5.88 -1.37
CA ARG A 154 14.48 5.71 -2.80
C ARG A 154 15.12 6.94 -3.40
N ILE A 155 14.67 8.13 -3.00
CA ILE A 155 15.15 9.41 -3.52
C ILE A 155 16.54 9.72 -2.94
N ARG A 156 16.71 9.55 -1.63
CA ARG A 156 17.99 9.84 -0.94
C ARG A 156 19.09 8.87 -1.36
N ARG A 157 18.80 7.57 -1.51
CA ARG A 157 19.78 6.57 -1.99
C ARG A 157 20.23 6.82 -3.43
N ARG A 158 19.49 7.56 -4.24
CA ARG A 158 19.94 7.96 -5.59
C ARG A 158 21.08 8.96 -5.55
N ASN A 159 21.15 9.80 -4.51
CA ASN A 159 22.13 10.89 -4.42
C ASN A 159 23.41 10.48 -3.68
N VAL A 160 23.43 9.35 -2.99
CA VAL A 160 24.59 8.88 -2.21
C VAL A 160 25.23 7.71 -2.96
N HIS A 161 26.30 8.02 -3.72
CA HIS A 161 27.24 7.12 -4.42
C HIS A 161 26.67 5.89 -5.17
N ALA A 162 27.11 5.72 -6.41
CA ALA A 162 26.73 4.68 -7.35
C ALA A 162 26.85 3.22 -6.85
N SER A 163 27.62 2.97 -5.81
CA SER A 163 27.83 1.64 -5.21
C SER A 163 26.59 1.09 -4.45
N ILE A 164 25.67 1.97 -3.98
CA ILE A 164 24.49 1.55 -3.21
C ILE A 164 23.36 1.08 -4.13
N ASN A 165 23.36 1.49 -5.39
CA ASN A 165 22.36 1.07 -6.38
C ASN A 165 22.46 -0.43 -6.77
N VAL A 166 23.57 -1.09 -6.46
CA VAL A 166 23.74 -2.53 -6.75
C VAL A 166 22.81 -3.38 -5.90
N GLN A 167 22.50 -2.95 -4.66
CA GLN A 167 21.64 -3.70 -3.75
C GLN A 167 20.14 -3.65 -4.09
N SER A 168 19.72 -2.76 -4.98
CA SER A 168 18.29 -2.65 -5.34
C SER A 168 17.84 -3.57 -6.48
N TYR A 169 18.75 -4.33 -7.10
CA TYR A 169 18.38 -5.31 -8.11
C TYR A 169 18.32 -6.71 -7.49
N PRO A 170 17.18 -7.43 -7.59
CA PRO A 170 17.06 -8.76 -7.00
C PRO A 170 18.07 -9.74 -7.57
N PRO A 171 18.72 -10.58 -6.74
CA PRO A 171 19.85 -11.44 -7.16
C PRO A 171 19.56 -12.33 -8.37
N LYS A 172 18.32 -12.83 -8.48
CA LYS A 172 17.88 -13.69 -9.58
C LYS A 172 17.09 -12.95 -10.66
N GLY A 173 16.98 -11.61 -10.58
CA GLY A 173 16.14 -10.83 -11.49
C GLY A 173 14.64 -11.09 -11.31
N GLU A 174 14.23 -11.54 -10.14
CA GLU A 174 12.84 -11.80 -9.81
C GLU A 174 12.57 -11.67 -8.31
N THR A 175 11.32 -11.34 -7.97
CA THR A 175 10.77 -11.40 -6.62
C THR A 175 9.41 -12.08 -6.64
N TRP A 176 8.90 -12.42 -5.45
CA TRP A 176 7.71 -13.22 -5.29
C TRP A 176 6.77 -12.58 -4.25
N ARG A 177 5.46 -12.66 -4.52
CA ARG A 177 4.42 -12.30 -3.57
C ARG A 177 3.38 -13.40 -3.50
N GLY A 178 2.97 -13.76 -2.30
CA GLY A 178 1.83 -14.64 -2.04
C GLY A 178 0.62 -13.87 -1.54
N GLY A 179 -0.55 -14.37 -1.84
CA GLY A 179 -1.83 -13.83 -1.38
C GLY A 179 -3.00 -14.58 -1.98
N GLY A 180 -4.19 -14.02 -1.85
CA GLY A 180 -5.41 -14.48 -2.51
C GLY A 180 -5.99 -13.40 -3.42
N PHE A 181 -7.00 -13.76 -4.20
CA PHE A 181 -7.82 -12.83 -4.97
C PHE A 181 -9.26 -13.31 -5.01
N ARG A 182 -10.22 -12.44 -5.26
CA ARG A 182 -11.61 -12.84 -5.39
C ARG A 182 -11.83 -13.58 -6.71
N ARG A 183 -12.58 -14.69 -6.69
CA ARG A 183 -12.84 -15.53 -7.89
C ARG A 183 -13.45 -14.74 -9.04
N GLU A 184 -14.27 -13.75 -8.76
CA GLU A 184 -14.86 -12.84 -9.75
C GLU A 184 -13.85 -12.06 -10.57
N HIS A 185 -12.63 -11.84 -10.03
CA HIS A 185 -11.56 -11.13 -10.73
C HIS A 185 -10.81 -11.99 -11.75
N ARG A 186 -11.09 -13.28 -11.85
CA ARG A 186 -10.45 -14.17 -12.82
C ARG A 186 -10.56 -13.63 -14.25
N ALA A 187 -11.76 -13.21 -14.65
CA ALA A 187 -12.00 -12.65 -15.98
C ALA A 187 -11.20 -11.36 -16.24
N PHE A 188 -10.93 -10.55 -15.21
CA PHE A 188 -10.05 -9.39 -15.32
C PHE A 188 -8.63 -9.83 -15.68
N PHE A 189 -8.05 -10.76 -14.93
CA PHE A 189 -6.68 -11.21 -15.19
C PHE A 189 -6.54 -11.89 -16.56
N GLU A 190 -7.51 -12.68 -16.99
CA GLU A 190 -7.51 -13.29 -18.33
C GLU A 190 -7.48 -12.23 -19.45
N ARG A 191 -8.25 -11.15 -19.31
CA ARG A 191 -8.26 -10.03 -20.28
C ARG A 191 -6.99 -9.17 -20.23
N MET A 192 -6.27 -9.19 -19.11
CA MET A 192 -5.08 -8.38 -18.91
C MET A 192 -3.77 -9.04 -19.36
N ILE A 193 -3.79 -10.29 -19.81
CA ILE A 193 -2.58 -10.94 -20.35
C ILE A 193 -2.03 -10.11 -21.52
N GLY A 194 -0.73 -9.80 -21.47
CA GLY A 194 -0.03 -8.94 -22.39
C GLY A 194 -0.23 -7.43 -22.17
N LYS A 195 -1.09 -7.01 -21.25
CA LYS A 195 -1.41 -5.61 -21.01
C LYS A 195 -0.81 -5.09 -19.70
N LYS A 196 -0.69 -3.77 -19.62
CA LYS A 196 -0.23 -3.05 -18.43
C LYS A 196 -1.39 -2.67 -17.52
N TYR A 197 -1.12 -2.66 -16.20
CA TYR A 197 -2.04 -2.19 -15.16
C TYR A 197 -1.24 -1.61 -13.98
N ARG A 198 -1.93 -0.90 -13.09
CA ARG A 198 -1.35 -0.36 -11.86
C ARG A 198 -1.84 -1.10 -10.63
N VAL A 199 -0.96 -1.28 -9.65
CA VAL A 199 -1.28 -1.79 -8.31
C VAL A 199 -1.45 -0.59 -7.38
N PRO A 200 -2.66 -0.33 -6.84
CA PRO A 200 -2.91 0.91 -6.08
C PRO A 200 -2.13 1.00 -4.76
N GLY A 201 -1.92 -0.11 -4.06
CA GLY A 201 -1.20 -0.14 -2.78
C GLY A 201 0.31 -0.30 -2.91
N PHE A 202 1.01 -0.24 -1.80
CA PHE A 202 2.38 -0.74 -1.70
C PHE A 202 2.39 -2.25 -1.94
N LEU A 203 3.33 -2.72 -2.75
CA LEU A 203 3.47 -4.13 -3.06
C LEU A 203 4.75 -4.67 -2.44
N ALA A 204 4.63 -5.35 -1.30
CA ALA A 204 5.71 -6.07 -0.64
C ALA A 204 5.97 -7.40 -1.33
N THR A 205 7.23 -7.70 -1.60
CA THR A 205 7.66 -8.91 -2.28
C THR A 205 8.95 -9.46 -1.67
N SER A 206 9.20 -10.76 -1.76
CA SER A 206 10.42 -11.41 -1.28
C SER A 206 11.22 -12.02 -2.43
N VAL A 207 12.54 -12.12 -2.27
CA VAL A 207 13.39 -12.91 -3.18
C VAL A 207 13.20 -14.41 -3.02
N ARG A 208 12.50 -14.83 -1.98
CA ARG A 208 12.27 -16.23 -1.61
C ARG A 208 10.85 -16.63 -1.93
N ARG A 209 10.70 -17.60 -2.86
CA ARG A 209 9.39 -18.14 -3.26
C ARG A 209 8.65 -18.79 -2.09
N GLU A 210 9.41 -19.42 -1.16
CA GLU A 210 8.86 -20.13 0.00
C GLU A 210 8.12 -19.15 0.94
N ILE A 211 8.63 -17.93 1.10
CA ILE A 211 7.95 -16.88 1.87
C ILE A 211 6.64 -16.48 1.19
N ALA A 212 6.65 -16.27 -0.11
CA ALA A 212 5.43 -15.97 -0.85
C ALA A 212 4.40 -17.11 -0.74
N ALA A 213 4.84 -18.38 -0.83
CA ALA A 213 3.96 -19.53 -0.66
C ALA A 213 3.32 -19.56 0.75
N ALA A 214 4.09 -19.25 1.79
CA ALA A 214 3.55 -19.15 3.16
C ALA A 214 2.49 -18.05 3.30
N PHE A 215 2.69 -16.89 2.66
CA PHE A 215 1.70 -15.81 2.64
C PHE A 215 0.45 -16.18 1.84
N ALA A 216 0.57 -16.90 0.71
CA ALA A 216 -0.56 -17.37 -0.05
C ALA A 216 -1.43 -18.33 0.78
N PHE A 217 -0.79 -19.27 1.47
CA PHE A 217 -1.47 -20.21 2.37
C PHE A 217 -2.15 -19.51 3.56
N LYS A 218 -1.45 -18.53 4.18
CA LYS A 218 -2.03 -17.72 5.28
C LYS A 218 -3.25 -16.92 4.81
N ALA A 219 -3.25 -16.42 3.58
CA ALA A 219 -4.38 -15.70 3.01
C ALA A 219 -5.60 -16.61 2.81
N ASP A 220 -5.40 -17.84 2.35
CA ASP A 220 -6.45 -18.85 2.22
C ASP A 220 -7.05 -19.22 3.59
N MET A 221 -6.21 -19.45 4.60
CA MET A 221 -6.68 -19.71 5.96
C MET A 221 -7.52 -18.56 6.52
N ALA A 222 -7.15 -17.31 6.20
CA ALA A 222 -7.90 -16.13 6.64
C ALA A 222 -9.22 -15.95 5.86
N ASN A 223 -9.24 -16.31 4.59
CA ASN A 223 -10.43 -16.23 3.74
C ASN A 223 -10.45 -17.34 2.67
N PRO A 224 -11.04 -18.52 2.97
CA PRO A 224 -11.08 -19.66 2.05
C PRO A 224 -11.86 -19.41 0.73
N SER A 225 -12.59 -18.28 0.63
CA SER A 225 -13.24 -17.89 -0.62
C SER A 225 -12.29 -17.25 -1.63
N HIS A 226 -11.07 -16.89 -1.18
CA HIS A 226 -10.05 -16.27 -2.01
C HIS A 226 -9.02 -17.32 -2.47
N PRO A 227 -9.01 -17.73 -3.75
CA PRO A 227 -8.02 -18.67 -4.27
C PRO A 227 -6.60 -18.27 -3.96
N CYS A 228 -5.78 -19.24 -3.55
CA CYS A 228 -4.35 -19.03 -3.33
C CYS A 228 -3.63 -18.64 -4.63
N ALA A 229 -2.82 -17.63 -4.56
CA ALA A 229 -2.05 -17.16 -5.72
C ALA A 229 -0.62 -16.76 -5.34
N ILE A 230 0.30 -17.01 -6.26
CA ILE A 230 1.68 -16.53 -6.20
C ILE A 230 1.94 -15.67 -7.43
N TRP A 231 2.40 -14.46 -7.19
CA TRP A 231 2.88 -13.54 -8.23
C TRP A 231 4.40 -13.63 -8.31
N ARG A 232 4.90 -14.00 -9.48
CA ARG A 232 6.31 -13.91 -9.85
C ARG A 232 6.53 -12.58 -10.56
N ILE A 233 7.29 -11.69 -9.95
CA ILE A 233 7.61 -10.37 -10.49
C ILE A 233 8.99 -10.46 -11.15
N THR A 234 9.05 -10.23 -12.46
CA THR A 234 10.27 -10.27 -13.24
C THR A 234 10.77 -8.87 -13.58
N PHE A 235 12.07 -8.74 -13.75
CA PHE A 235 12.78 -7.48 -14.03
C PHE A 235 13.50 -7.56 -15.36
N ASP A 236 13.85 -6.40 -15.94
CA ASP A 236 14.71 -6.35 -17.12
C ASP A 236 16.09 -6.96 -16.76
N PRO A 237 16.52 -8.05 -17.42
CA PRO A 237 17.78 -8.72 -17.09
C PRO A 237 19.00 -7.81 -17.25
N ARG A 238 18.94 -6.81 -18.13
CA ARG A 238 20.00 -5.80 -18.29
C ARG A 238 20.23 -4.98 -17.03
N GLY A 239 19.21 -4.86 -16.16
CA GLY A 239 19.32 -4.15 -14.88
C GLY A 239 20.33 -4.76 -13.92
N LYS A 240 20.75 -6.01 -14.12
CA LYS A 240 21.79 -6.65 -13.31
C LYS A 240 23.12 -5.89 -13.45
N GLU A 241 23.53 -5.58 -14.68
CA GLU A 241 24.81 -4.94 -15.00
C GLU A 241 24.66 -3.44 -15.23
N HIS A 242 23.51 -3.01 -15.73
CA HIS A 242 23.27 -1.64 -16.19
C HIS A 242 22.19 -0.94 -15.35
N PRO A 243 22.56 -0.03 -14.41
CA PRO A 243 21.63 0.65 -13.51
C PRO A 243 20.48 1.40 -14.20
N GLN A 244 20.67 1.88 -15.45
CA GLN A 244 19.66 2.59 -16.21
C GLN A 244 18.42 1.72 -16.55
N TYR A 245 18.54 0.38 -16.51
CA TYR A 245 17.42 -0.55 -16.74
C TYR A 245 16.75 -1.02 -15.45
N ARG A 246 17.21 -0.58 -14.28
CA ARG A 246 16.62 -0.97 -13.00
C ARG A 246 15.31 -0.23 -12.75
N VAL A 247 14.43 -0.93 -12.04
CA VAL A 247 13.15 -0.37 -11.60
C VAL A 247 13.38 0.79 -10.65
N ARG A 248 12.74 1.94 -10.94
CA ARG A 248 12.93 3.19 -10.20
C ARG A 248 11.93 3.40 -9.06
N HIS A 249 10.88 2.59 -9.00
CA HIS A 249 9.80 2.70 -8.03
C HIS A 249 9.76 1.52 -7.04
N MET A 250 10.90 0.90 -6.79
CA MET A 250 11.10 -0.20 -5.84
C MET A 250 12.24 0.12 -4.88
N THR A 251 12.14 -0.32 -3.63
CA THR A 251 13.21 -0.22 -2.63
C THR A 251 13.39 -1.55 -1.91
N LEU A 252 14.63 -1.85 -1.48
CA LEU A 252 14.89 -2.93 -0.54
C LEU A 252 14.64 -2.41 0.87
N VAL A 253 13.78 -3.08 1.61
CA VAL A 253 13.55 -2.82 3.05
C VAL A 253 14.78 -3.31 3.80
N SER A 254 15.53 -2.40 4.41
CA SER A 254 16.83 -2.71 5.03
C SER A 254 16.70 -3.11 6.49
N LYS A 255 15.62 -2.69 7.16
CA LYS A 255 15.34 -2.98 8.57
C LYS A 255 14.01 -3.72 8.68
N THR A 256 13.99 -4.97 8.18
CA THR A 256 12.84 -5.87 8.41
C THR A 256 12.90 -6.46 9.81
N LEU A 257 11.74 -6.50 10.48
CA LEU A 257 11.59 -7.20 11.78
C LEU A 257 11.57 -8.73 11.62
N ILE A 258 11.37 -9.21 10.39
CA ILE A 258 11.33 -10.64 10.08
C ILE A 258 12.68 -11.08 9.55
N MET A 259 13.44 -11.81 10.40
CA MET A 259 14.76 -12.29 10.04
C MET A 259 14.74 -13.17 8.78
N GLY A 260 15.62 -12.87 7.81
CA GLY A 260 15.77 -13.62 6.55
C GLY A 260 14.75 -13.26 5.48
N GLU A 261 13.87 -12.30 5.71
CA GLU A 261 12.99 -11.73 4.71
C GLU A 261 13.72 -10.60 3.97
N HIS A 262 14.19 -10.88 2.76
CA HIS A 262 14.69 -9.84 1.86
C HIS A 262 13.49 -9.23 1.14
N GLU A 263 12.86 -8.24 1.78
CA GLU A 263 11.66 -7.59 1.27
C GLU A 263 12.02 -6.51 0.26
N TYR A 264 11.40 -6.58 -0.92
CA TYR A 264 11.39 -5.50 -1.89
C TYR A 264 10.00 -4.87 -1.92
N LEU A 265 9.94 -3.57 -1.70
CA LEU A 265 8.71 -2.80 -1.62
C LEU A 265 8.55 -1.91 -2.85
N PHE A 266 7.50 -2.16 -3.64
CA PHE A 266 7.11 -1.28 -4.74
C PHE A 266 6.22 -0.16 -4.23
N ALA A 267 6.35 1.03 -4.83
CA ALA A 267 5.51 2.17 -4.53
C ALA A 267 4.05 1.91 -4.88
N PRO A 268 3.12 2.63 -4.24
CA PRO A 268 1.75 2.68 -4.72
C PRO A 268 1.68 3.06 -6.20
N TYR A 269 0.66 2.53 -6.87
CA TYR A 269 0.42 2.71 -8.31
C TYR A 269 1.58 2.26 -9.21
N SER A 270 2.40 1.33 -8.75
CA SER A 270 3.43 0.68 -9.56
C SER A 270 2.82 -0.04 -10.75
N VAL A 271 3.47 0.11 -11.91
CA VAL A 271 3.01 -0.46 -13.18
C VAL A 271 3.65 -1.81 -13.43
N PHE A 272 2.81 -2.76 -13.82
CA PHE A 272 3.23 -4.09 -14.23
C PHE A 272 2.55 -4.49 -15.54
N THR A 273 3.22 -5.33 -16.32
CA THR A 273 2.63 -6.05 -17.45
C THR A 273 2.30 -7.46 -17.00
N LEU A 274 1.06 -7.92 -17.13
CA LEU A 274 0.71 -9.32 -16.92
C LEU A 274 1.23 -10.15 -18.09
N VAL A 275 2.24 -10.97 -17.84
CA VAL A 275 2.88 -11.78 -18.90
C VAL A 275 2.10 -13.07 -19.13
N SER A 276 1.74 -13.77 -18.05
CA SER A 276 1.00 -15.02 -18.12
C SER A 276 0.31 -15.34 -16.81
N VAL A 277 -0.71 -16.18 -16.89
CA VAL A 277 -1.39 -16.77 -15.74
C VAL A 277 -1.44 -18.28 -15.94
N LYS A 278 -1.07 -19.02 -14.91
CA LYS A 278 -1.23 -20.47 -14.84
C LYS A 278 -2.30 -20.76 -13.78
N TRP A 279 -3.45 -21.17 -14.24
CA TRP A 279 -4.55 -21.58 -13.37
C TRP A 279 -4.30 -23.00 -12.81
N SER A 280 -4.58 -23.18 -11.53
CA SER A 280 -4.56 -24.48 -10.86
C SER A 280 -5.97 -24.97 -10.58
N GLU A 281 -6.19 -26.27 -10.64
CA GLU A 281 -7.44 -26.91 -10.23
C GLU A 281 -7.49 -27.12 -8.70
N HIS A 282 -6.31 -27.18 -8.06
CA HIS A 282 -6.13 -27.39 -6.62
C HIS A 282 -5.24 -26.30 -6.03
N ASP A 283 -5.77 -25.08 -5.98
CA ASP A 283 -5.01 -23.88 -5.62
C ASP A 283 -4.42 -23.87 -4.19
N VAL A 284 -5.03 -24.61 -3.24
CA VAL A 284 -4.49 -24.77 -1.89
C VAL A 284 -3.16 -25.55 -1.89
N ILE A 285 -3.04 -26.59 -2.74
CA ILE A 285 -1.83 -27.41 -2.86
C ILE A 285 -0.84 -26.78 -3.85
N ASN A 286 -1.37 -26.30 -4.97
CA ASN A 286 -0.64 -25.68 -6.06
C ASN A 286 -1.27 -24.31 -6.35
N PRO A 287 -0.82 -23.23 -5.72
CA PRO A 287 -1.36 -21.89 -5.95
C PRO A 287 -1.41 -21.50 -7.43
N HIS A 288 -2.39 -20.71 -7.82
CA HIS A 288 -2.38 -20.07 -9.13
C HIS A 288 -1.09 -19.26 -9.29
N GLU A 289 -0.46 -19.31 -10.45
CA GLU A 289 0.79 -18.59 -10.68
C GLU A 289 0.59 -17.48 -11.72
N PHE A 290 0.87 -16.25 -11.31
CA PHE A 290 0.88 -15.06 -12.15
C PHE A 290 2.31 -14.67 -12.43
N THR A 291 2.69 -14.51 -13.70
CA THR A 291 3.96 -13.89 -14.06
C THR A 291 3.69 -12.46 -14.50
N ILE A 292 4.29 -11.51 -13.78
CA ILE A 292 4.19 -10.09 -14.10
C ILE A 292 5.58 -9.50 -14.28
N ARG A 293 5.68 -8.48 -15.13
CA ARG A 293 6.94 -7.76 -15.35
C ARG A 293 6.80 -6.32 -14.89
N ALA A 294 7.70 -5.90 -14.00
CA ALA A 294 7.72 -4.53 -13.50
C ALA A 294 8.13 -3.54 -14.61
N ALA A 295 7.44 -2.42 -14.71
CA ALA A 295 7.86 -1.31 -15.54
C ALA A 295 9.14 -0.69 -14.98
N ARG A 296 9.95 -0.05 -15.82
CA ARG A 296 11.17 0.61 -15.39
C ARG A 296 10.89 1.84 -14.52
N ASP A 297 9.99 2.68 -14.97
CA ASP A 297 9.64 3.92 -14.28
C ASP A 297 8.14 4.22 -14.43
N ASN A 298 7.43 4.34 -13.31
CA ASN A 298 6.00 4.67 -13.29
C ASN A 298 5.66 6.00 -13.96
N LYS A 299 6.63 6.93 -14.01
CA LYS A 299 6.44 8.25 -14.62
C LYS A 299 6.43 8.21 -16.15
N GLU A 300 6.97 7.15 -16.74
CA GLU A 300 7.01 6.95 -18.20
C GLU A 300 5.76 6.20 -18.69
N GLU A 301 4.86 5.81 -17.78
CA GLU A 301 3.70 4.98 -18.06
C GLU A 301 2.41 5.78 -18.02
N ASP A 302 1.45 5.39 -18.84
CA ASP A 302 0.13 6.04 -18.92
C ASP A 302 -0.55 6.07 -17.54
N GLU A 303 -1.01 7.24 -17.15
CA GLU A 303 -1.68 7.46 -15.87
C GLU A 303 -3.11 6.90 -15.83
N CYS A 304 -3.72 6.68 -17.00
CA CYS A 304 -5.05 6.13 -17.15
C CYS A 304 -5.08 4.60 -17.24
N LEU A 305 -3.95 3.91 -17.01
CA LEU A 305 -3.95 2.45 -16.92
C LEU A 305 -4.95 1.94 -15.88
N PRO A 306 -5.63 0.80 -16.14
CA PRO A 306 -6.58 0.23 -15.21
C PRO A 306 -5.89 -0.18 -13.90
N LEU A 307 -6.62 -0.08 -12.79
CA LEU A 307 -6.17 -0.57 -11.50
C LEU A 307 -6.48 -2.07 -11.39
N THR A 308 -5.56 -2.80 -10.81
CA THR A 308 -5.79 -4.20 -10.49
C THR A 308 -6.73 -4.34 -9.30
N PRO A 309 -7.70 -5.28 -9.35
CA PRO A 309 -8.60 -5.56 -8.24
C PRO A 309 -7.97 -6.43 -7.14
N TRP A 310 -6.71 -6.77 -7.23
CA TRP A 310 -6.06 -7.58 -6.20
C TRP A 310 -5.63 -6.76 -4.98
N TYR A 311 -5.48 -7.41 -3.82
CA TYR A 311 -5.14 -6.81 -2.52
C TYR A 311 -4.01 -7.54 -1.82
#